data_a322a0f7ff2400a6c6d735128cd042fd
#
_entry.id   a322a0f7ff2400a6c6d735128cd042fd
#
_cell.length_a   1.000
_cell.length_b   1.000
_cell.length_c   1.000
_cell.angle_alpha   90.00
_cell.angle_beta   90.00
_cell.angle_gamma   90.00
#
_symmetry.space_group_name_H-M   'P 1'
#
loop_
_entity.id
_entity.type
_entity.pdbx_description
1 polymer ?
#
loop_
_entity_poly.entity_id
_entity_poly.type
_entity_poly.pdbx_seq_one_letter_code
_entity_poly.pdbx_strand_id
1 'polypeptide(L)'
;QTCALPILLAAAGFAVVHSLRETARVKAVNRDTAIDAVTGSVVVQADGGFKELRMEAAGKVKVANIEPGSSFRKGDVLVQLDTTELDRQIAETRRKFESDKARAKIALENNPERKVAEERLATAKRLFDLGNASEEDLKGAQRALDGIVTRLKLTDFDDQKADVDFKVAMEGLELLRDKMRVTAPFDGMIHNDGAMTWEGALINAGQPVTKVFARRRVVEAKISEESFGRVKLGQPARIRLLTYGTQTFDATVSKLLPSADDAQRFTVHLDVKADPDQLGPLSTGEVTITVDRIPDQIMVLRRSIFDSNKVYVVKDGRVERRTLEVGIVSLNNAQVRKGLAVGELVIVDRLEEFREGQRVRTEVVF
;
A
#
# COMPACT_ATOMS: atom_id res chain seq x y z
N GLN A 1 75.48 -55.69 17.51
CA GLN A 1 74.76 -54.44 17.88
C GLN A 1 74.86 -53.39 16.77
N THR A 2 74.51 -53.68 15.52
CA THR A 2 74.65 -52.72 14.40
C THR A 2 73.44 -52.66 13.47
N CYS A 3 72.30 -53.20 13.87
CA CYS A 3 71.08 -53.14 12.98
C CYS A 3 69.97 -52.18 13.43
N ALA A 4 70.06 -51.53 14.59
CA ALA A 4 68.94 -50.64 15.08
C ALA A 4 69.08 -49.18 14.60
N LEU A 5 70.27 -48.70 14.25
CA LEU A 5 70.46 -47.28 13.87
C LEU A 5 69.85 -46.86 12.53
N PRO A 6 69.90 -47.67 11.45
CA PRO A 6 69.21 -47.27 10.18
C PRO A 6 67.71 -47.27 10.23
N ILE A 7 67.12 -48.11 11.09
CA ILE A 7 65.65 -48.16 11.23
C ILE A 7 65.15 -46.93 12.02
N LEU A 8 65.90 -46.50 13.05
CA LEU A 8 65.60 -45.28 13.83
C LEU A 8 65.74 -44.01 12.98
N LEU A 9 66.78 -43.92 12.16
CA LEU A 9 66.97 -42.78 11.24
C LEU A 9 65.92 -42.75 10.13
N ALA A 10 65.47 -43.89 9.61
CA ALA A 10 64.43 -43.99 8.66
C ALA A 10 63.06 -43.62 9.27
N ALA A 11 62.78 -44.05 10.51
CA ALA A 11 61.57 -43.70 11.25
C ALA A 11 61.52 -42.20 11.65
N ALA A 12 62.68 -41.65 12.10
CA ALA A 12 62.85 -40.22 12.39
C ALA A 12 62.69 -39.35 11.12
N GLY A 13 63.32 -39.78 10.01
CA GLY A 13 63.13 -39.11 8.72
C GLY A 13 61.75 -39.14 8.20
N PHE A 14 61.01 -40.27 8.36
CA PHE A 14 59.59 -40.40 8.00
C PHE A 14 58.68 -39.51 8.89
N ALA A 15 58.98 -39.43 10.19
CA ALA A 15 58.24 -38.57 11.12
C ALA A 15 58.45 -37.08 10.84
N VAL A 16 59.69 -36.64 10.53
CA VAL A 16 59.99 -35.25 10.18
C VAL A 16 59.38 -34.86 8.84
N VAL A 17 59.44 -35.72 7.81
CA VAL A 17 58.79 -35.47 6.52
C VAL A 17 57.27 -35.48 6.65
N HIS A 18 56.72 -36.22 7.61
CA HIS A 18 55.29 -36.23 7.87
C HIS A 18 54.79 -35.01 8.66
N SER A 19 55.66 -34.45 9.53
CA SER A 19 55.36 -33.22 10.31
C SER A 19 55.49 -31.93 9.49
N LEU A 20 56.22 -31.94 8.38
CA LEU A 20 56.41 -30.80 7.46
C LEU A 20 55.35 -30.69 6.38
N ARG A 21 54.33 -31.59 6.36
CA ARG A 21 53.23 -31.50 5.37
C ARG A 21 52.25 -30.42 5.76
N GLU A 22 51.99 -29.49 4.85
CA GLU A 22 50.94 -28.49 5.02
C GLU A 22 49.58 -29.14 5.19
N THR A 23 48.77 -28.60 6.10
CA THR A 23 47.41 -29.07 6.36
C THR A 23 46.43 -28.32 5.48
N ALA A 24 45.80 -29.06 4.57
CA ALA A 24 44.75 -28.53 3.71
C ALA A 24 43.37 -28.72 4.37
N ARG A 25 42.66 -27.64 4.56
CA ARG A 25 41.26 -27.66 5.01
C ARG A 25 40.39 -28.03 3.82
N VAL A 26 39.73 -29.18 3.91
CA VAL A 26 38.95 -29.75 2.82
C VAL A 26 37.51 -29.92 3.23
N LYS A 27 36.61 -29.77 2.24
CA LYS A 27 35.19 -30.12 2.39
C LYS A 27 34.80 -31.16 1.36
N ALA A 28 34.09 -32.19 1.81
CA ALA A 28 33.54 -33.19 0.90
C ALA A 28 32.48 -32.57 -0.01
N VAL A 29 32.56 -32.92 -1.27
CA VAL A 29 31.58 -32.55 -2.29
C VAL A 29 30.29 -33.29 -2.01
N ASN A 30 29.22 -32.57 -1.78
CA ASN A 30 27.91 -33.14 -1.51
C ASN A 30 26.89 -32.70 -2.58
N ARG A 31 25.78 -33.43 -2.64
CA ARG A 31 24.61 -32.96 -3.39
C ARG A 31 23.73 -32.08 -2.52
N ASP A 32 23.25 -30.99 -3.09
CA ASP A 32 22.35 -30.04 -2.46
C ASP A 32 21.47 -29.37 -3.53
N THR A 33 20.53 -28.55 -3.10
CA THR A 33 19.70 -27.78 -4.01
C THR A 33 20.45 -26.54 -4.51
N ALA A 34 20.67 -26.46 -5.82
CA ALA A 34 21.15 -25.23 -6.45
C ALA A 34 20.01 -24.20 -6.50
N ILE A 35 20.22 -23.04 -5.87
CA ILE A 35 19.24 -21.94 -5.87
C ILE A 35 19.76 -20.87 -6.80
N ASP A 36 19.00 -20.61 -7.85
CA ASP A 36 19.18 -19.45 -8.71
C ASP A 36 18.36 -18.29 -8.15
N ALA A 37 18.99 -17.18 -7.87
CA ALA A 37 18.34 -16.04 -7.24
C ALA A 37 18.79 -14.73 -7.86
N VAL A 38 17.84 -13.78 -7.90
CA VAL A 38 18.06 -12.40 -8.28
C VAL A 38 18.01 -11.54 -7.02
N THR A 39 18.99 -10.67 -6.87
CA THR A 39 19.06 -9.71 -5.77
C THR A 39 18.70 -8.30 -6.26
N GLY A 40 18.16 -7.50 -5.35
CA GLY A 40 17.83 -6.11 -5.61
C GLY A 40 17.70 -5.30 -4.33
N SER A 41 17.55 -3.99 -4.48
CA SER A 41 17.21 -3.10 -3.37
C SER A 41 15.70 -3.04 -3.17
N VAL A 42 15.28 -2.80 -1.94
CA VAL A 42 13.86 -2.69 -1.56
C VAL A 42 13.57 -1.36 -0.90
N VAL A 43 12.42 -0.81 -1.21
CA VAL A 43 11.83 0.34 -0.51
C VAL A 43 10.40 0.01 -0.16
N VAL A 44 10.04 0.24 1.09
CA VAL A 44 8.64 0.14 1.55
C VAL A 44 7.93 1.44 1.23
N GLN A 45 6.87 1.38 0.43
CA GLN A 45 6.03 2.53 0.10
C GLN A 45 4.67 2.42 0.80
N ALA A 46 4.07 3.57 1.12
CA ALA A 46 2.65 3.61 1.43
C ALA A 46 1.85 3.42 0.14
N ASP A 47 0.78 2.64 0.15
CA ASP A 47 -0.09 2.46 -1.03
C ASP A 47 -0.69 3.80 -1.47
N GLY A 48 -0.41 4.19 -2.72
CA GLY A 48 -0.76 5.50 -3.24
C GLY A 48 0.09 6.67 -2.75
N GLY A 49 1.21 6.41 -2.03
CA GLY A 49 2.15 7.42 -1.56
C GLY A 49 1.62 8.31 -0.44
N PHE A 50 2.27 9.45 -0.25
CA PHE A 50 1.83 10.48 0.68
C PHE A 50 0.86 11.44 0.00
N LYS A 51 -0.22 11.81 0.71
CA LYS A 51 -1.21 12.78 0.22
C LYS A 51 -1.31 13.96 1.15
N GLU A 52 -1.24 15.15 0.58
CA GLU A 52 -1.58 16.40 1.26
C GLU A 52 -3.08 16.64 1.14
N LEU A 53 -3.75 16.75 2.27
CA LEU A 53 -5.15 17.13 2.33
C LEU A 53 -5.23 18.65 2.52
N ARG A 54 -6.12 19.27 1.74
CA ARG A 54 -6.26 20.71 1.69
C ARG A 54 -7.66 21.13 2.11
N MET A 55 -7.77 22.28 2.78
CA MET A 55 -9.06 22.87 3.12
C MET A 55 -9.69 23.51 1.88
N GLU A 56 -10.97 23.24 1.63
CA GLU A 56 -11.68 23.83 0.49
C GLU A 56 -12.31 25.19 0.78
N ALA A 57 -12.48 25.53 2.06
CA ALA A 57 -13.02 26.82 2.52
C ALA A 57 -12.01 27.57 3.40
N ALA A 58 -12.16 28.88 3.50
CA ALA A 58 -11.41 29.71 4.44
C ALA A 58 -12.15 29.82 5.79
N GLY A 59 -11.38 29.89 6.89
CA GLY A 59 -11.96 30.08 8.24
C GLY A 59 -10.99 29.79 9.36
N LYS A 60 -11.51 29.89 10.59
CA LYS A 60 -10.76 29.53 11.81
C LYS A 60 -10.92 28.06 12.12
N VAL A 61 -9.82 27.36 12.42
CA VAL A 61 -9.83 25.96 12.82
C VAL A 61 -10.45 25.81 14.21
N LYS A 62 -11.46 24.96 14.32
CA LYS A 62 -12.11 24.59 15.57
C LYS A 62 -11.60 23.27 16.14
N VAL A 63 -11.31 22.30 15.26
CA VAL A 63 -10.80 20.97 15.63
C VAL A 63 -9.66 20.59 14.68
N ALA A 64 -8.57 20.06 15.23
CA ALA A 64 -7.43 19.56 14.49
C ALA A 64 -6.95 18.22 15.08
N ASN A 65 -7.51 17.09 14.56
CA ASN A 65 -7.14 15.72 14.93
C ASN A 65 -6.03 15.21 14.02
N ILE A 66 -4.87 15.87 14.01
CA ILE A 66 -3.77 15.64 13.09
C ILE A 66 -2.44 15.42 13.82
N GLU A 67 -2.49 14.75 14.97
CA GLU A 67 -1.28 14.44 15.72
C GLU A 67 -0.36 13.53 14.91
N PRO A 68 0.94 13.89 14.75
CA PRO A 68 1.90 13.09 14.01
C PRO A 68 1.97 11.63 14.49
N GLY A 69 1.90 10.68 13.56
CA GLY A 69 1.93 9.25 13.86
C GLY A 69 0.60 8.65 14.33
N SER A 70 -0.43 9.46 14.56
CA SER A 70 -1.76 8.96 14.90
C SER A 70 -2.43 8.25 13.72
N SER A 71 -3.21 7.21 14.01
CA SER A 71 -3.99 6.47 13.03
C SER A 71 -5.42 7.01 12.93
N PHE A 72 -6.01 6.94 11.76
CA PHE A 72 -7.39 7.33 11.48
C PHE A 72 -8.07 6.32 10.54
N ARG A 73 -9.39 6.33 10.53
CA ARG A 73 -10.24 5.54 9.64
C ARG A 73 -10.81 6.42 8.53
N LYS A 74 -11.16 5.81 7.42
CA LYS A 74 -11.88 6.49 6.33
C LYS A 74 -13.15 7.17 6.86
N GLY A 75 -13.31 8.45 6.56
CA GLY A 75 -14.44 9.28 6.98
C GLY A 75 -14.23 10.04 8.30
N ASP A 76 -13.17 9.75 9.06
CA ASP A 76 -12.87 10.50 10.28
C ASP A 76 -12.60 11.97 9.94
N VAL A 77 -13.08 12.88 10.79
CA VAL A 77 -12.83 14.31 10.65
C VAL A 77 -11.43 14.63 11.19
N LEU A 78 -10.53 15.00 10.29
CA LEU A 78 -9.16 15.35 10.63
C LEU A 78 -9.03 16.84 11.01
N VAL A 79 -9.65 17.71 10.23
CA VAL A 79 -9.66 19.16 10.51
C VAL A 79 -11.07 19.68 10.25
N GLN A 80 -11.55 20.54 11.14
CA GLN A 80 -12.85 21.21 11.01
C GLN A 80 -12.71 22.70 11.32
N LEU A 81 -13.25 23.52 10.45
CA LEU A 81 -13.40 24.96 10.70
C LEU A 81 -14.57 25.26 11.64
N ASP A 82 -14.61 26.43 12.19
CA ASP A 82 -15.75 26.91 12.99
C ASP A 82 -16.97 27.14 12.09
N THR A 83 -17.98 26.32 12.25
CA THR A 83 -19.23 26.36 11.50
C THR A 83 -20.36 27.09 12.22
N THR A 84 -20.09 27.70 13.40
CA THR A 84 -21.12 28.26 14.29
C THR A 84 -22.03 29.25 13.56
N GLU A 85 -21.47 30.16 12.76
CA GLU A 85 -22.24 31.15 12.01
C GLU A 85 -23.05 30.50 10.88
N LEU A 86 -22.46 29.53 10.17
CA LEU A 86 -23.13 28.79 9.11
C LEU A 86 -24.28 27.93 9.65
N ASP A 87 -24.07 27.25 10.79
CA ASP A 87 -25.11 26.45 11.45
C ASP A 87 -26.27 27.34 11.93
N ARG A 88 -25.98 28.57 12.40
CA ARG A 88 -27.01 29.57 12.71
C ARG A 88 -27.81 29.97 11.46
N GLN A 89 -27.14 30.23 10.35
CA GLN A 89 -27.76 30.60 9.08
C GLN A 89 -28.66 29.45 8.54
N ILE A 90 -28.19 28.22 8.62
CA ILE A 90 -28.98 27.02 8.26
C ILE A 90 -30.26 26.94 9.11
N ALA A 91 -30.11 27.09 10.43
CA ALA A 91 -31.25 27.04 11.35
C ALA A 91 -32.27 28.19 11.13
N GLU A 92 -31.82 29.39 10.81
CA GLU A 92 -32.66 30.52 10.49
C GLU A 92 -33.41 30.32 9.18
N THR A 93 -32.72 29.88 8.12
CA THR A 93 -33.32 29.58 6.82
C THR A 93 -34.39 28.52 6.96
N ARG A 94 -34.15 27.44 7.70
CA ARG A 94 -35.13 26.38 7.96
C ARG A 94 -36.36 26.90 8.72
N ARG A 95 -36.12 27.61 9.82
CA ARG A 95 -37.22 28.17 10.63
C ARG A 95 -38.12 29.15 9.84
N LYS A 96 -37.48 30.01 9.02
CA LYS A 96 -38.24 30.93 8.15
C LYS A 96 -39.12 30.16 7.18
N PHE A 97 -38.56 29.20 6.48
CA PHE A 97 -39.28 28.39 5.53
C PHE A 97 -40.47 27.63 6.19
N GLU A 98 -40.25 26.99 7.35
CA GLU A 98 -41.30 26.28 8.09
C GLU A 98 -42.41 27.21 8.53
N SER A 99 -42.06 28.43 8.99
CA SER A 99 -43.05 29.45 9.36
C SER A 99 -43.91 29.94 8.16
N ASP A 100 -43.22 30.21 7.03
CA ASP A 100 -43.92 30.70 5.83
C ASP A 100 -44.80 29.59 5.25
N LYS A 101 -44.34 28.34 5.22
CA LYS A 101 -45.15 27.18 4.80
C LYS A 101 -46.37 26.92 5.68
N ALA A 102 -46.21 27.07 7.00
CA ALA A 102 -47.31 26.93 7.93
C ALA A 102 -48.39 28.02 7.70
N ARG A 103 -47.94 29.27 7.46
CA ARG A 103 -48.85 30.39 7.15
C ARG A 103 -49.60 30.17 5.82
N ALA A 104 -48.88 29.73 4.76
CA ALA A 104 -49.48 29.43 3.46
C ALA A 104 -50.53 28.32 3.58
N LYS A 105 -50.22 27.25 4.31
CA LYS A 105 -51.19 26.17 4.55
C LYS A 105 -52.46 26.63 5.24
N ILE A 106 -52.33 27.42 6.31
CA ILE A 106 -53.50 27.98 7.04
C ILE A 106 -54.31 28.90 6.12
N ALA A 107 -53.67 29.72 5.28
CA ALA A 107 -54.32 30.59 4.34
C ALA A 107 -55.11 29.83 3.26
N LEU A 108 -54.59 28.73 2.77
CA LEU A 108 -55.24 27.84 1.81
C LEU A 108 -56.47 27.08 2.43
N GLU A 109 -56.27 26.51 3.62
CA GLU A 109 -57.30 25.71 4.30
C GLU A 109 -58.49 26.58 4.76
N ASN A 110 -58.21 27.79 5.22
CA ASN A 110 -59.23 28.70 5.80
C ASN A 110 -59.61 29.88 4.87
N ASN A 111 -59.41 29.71 3.56
CA ASN A 111 -59.74 30.79 2.62
C ASN A 111 -61.22 31.20 2.71
N PRO A 112 -61.53 32.42 3.21
CA PRO A 112 -62.93 32.86 3.44
C PRO A 112 -63.64 33.08 2.13
N GLU A 113 -63.00 33.53 1.06
CA GLU A 113 -63.58 33.76 -0.23
C GLU A 113 -64.11 32.43 -0.84
N ARG A 114 -63.34 31.35 -0.71
CA ARG A 114 -63.72 30.02 -1.16
C ARG A 114 -65.01 29.54 -0.41
N LYS A 115 -65.02 29.65 0.93
CA LYS A 115 -66.18 29.21 1.72
C LYS A 115 -67.41 29.96 1.35
N VAL A 116 -67.40 31.31 1.18
CA VAL A 116 -68.48 32.11 0.74
C VAL A 116 -68.99 31.73 -0.68
N ALA A 117 -68.06 31.46 -1.60
CA ALA A 117 -68.41 31.05 -2.96
C ALA A 117 -69.01 29.64 -2.99
N GLU A 118 -68.56 28.72 -2.18
CA GLU A 118 -69.20 27.39 -2.03
C GLU A 118 -70.61 27.47 -1.46
N GLU A 119 -70.83 28.32 -0.44
CA GLU A 119 -72.15 28.55 0.13
C GLU A 119 -73.11 29.21 -0.90
N ARG A 120 -72.64 30.19 -1.70
CA ARG A 120 -73.41 30.82 -2.77
C ARG A 120 -73.78 29.82 -3.84
N LEU A 121 -72.85 28.96 -4.28
CA LEU A 121 -73.13 27.92 -5.23
C LEU A 121 -74.19 26.92 -4.70
N ALA A 122 -74.02 26.47 -3.43
CA ALA A 122 -74.96 25.58 -2.79
C ALA A 122 -76.37 26.19 -2.70
N THR A 123 -76.48 27.51 -2.43
CA THR A 123 -77.74 28.24 -2.39
C THR A 123 -78.36 28.39 -3.80
N ALA A 124 -77.56 28.78 -4.80
CA ALA A 124 -78.00 28.88 -6.20
C ALA A 124 -78.50 27.54 -6.74
N LYS A 125 -77.83 26.44 -6.42
CA LYS A 125 -78.22 25.09 -6.79
C LYS A 125 -79.54 24.70 -6.15
N ARG A 126 -79.78 24.96 -4.87
CA ARG A 126 -81.02 24.69 -4.15
C ARG A 126 -82.19 25.48 -4.73
N LEU A 127 -81.97 26.77 -5.05
CA LEU A 127 -83.00 27.61 -5.65
C LEU A 127 -83.33 27.19 -7.08
N PHE A 128 -82.39 26.75 -7.85
CA PHE A 128 -82.57 26.21 -9.20
C PHE A 128 -83.36 24.92 -9.15
N ASP A 129 -83.06 23.99 -8.24
CA ASP A 129 -83.82 22.73 -8.07
C ASP A 129 -85.31 22.98 -7.63
N LEU A 130 -85.60 24.10 -6.97
CA LEU A 130 -86.91 24.53 -6.59
C LEU A 130 -87.64 25.35 -7.68
N GLY A 131 -87.02 25.60 -8.83
CA GLY A 131 -87.56 26.39 -9.93
C GLY A 131 -87.56 27.91 -9.70
N ASN A 132 -86.80 28.41 -8.68
CA ASN A 132 -86.79 29.82 -8.26
C ASN A 132 -85.48 30.56 -8.67
N ALA A 133 -84.63 29.95 -9.46
CA ALA A 133 -83.43 30.58 -10.04
C ALA A 133 -83.23 30.15 -11.51
N SER A 134 -82.59 30.99 -12.30
CA SER A 134 -82.26 30.70 -13.69
C SER A 134 -81.02 29.83 -13.82
N GLU A 135 -80.87 29.14 -14.95
CA GLU A 135 -79.62 28.39 -15.28
C GLU A 135 -78.43 29.33 -15.33
N GLU A 136 -78.66 30.61 -15.70
CA GLU A 136 -77.56 31.61 -15.78
C GLU A 136 -77.04 32.01 -14.39
N ASP A 137 -77.90 32.07 -13.38
CA ASP A 137 -77.53 32.33 -11.99
C ASP A 137 -76.66 31.20 -11.43
N LEU A 138 -77.06 29.96 -11.72
CA LEU A 138 -76.30 28.79 -11.32
C LEU A 138 -74.86 28.77 -11.97
N LYS A 139 -74.85 29.01 -13.29
CA LYS A 139 -73.57 29.10 -14.04
C LYS A 139 -72.70 30.27 -13.59
N GLY A 140 -73.33 31.38 -13.18
CA GLY A 140 -72.62 32.52 -12.60
C GLY A 140 -71.93 32.20 -11.28
N ALA A 141 -72.64 31.52 -10.36
CA ALA A 141 -72.08 31.07 -9.08
C ALA A 141 -70.97 30.04 -9.28
N GLN A 142 -71.17 29.13 -10.26
CA GLN A 142 -70.08 28.13 -10.58
C GLN A 142 -68.82 28.82 -11.12
N ARG A 143 -68.97 29.76 -12.09
CA ARG A 143 -67.82 30.52 -12.63
C ARG A 143 -67.09 31.32 -11.55
N ALA A 144 -67.79 31.88 -10.57
CA ALA A 144 -67.16 32.60 -9.45
C ALA A 144 -66.34 31.67 -8.57
N LEU A 145 -66.80 30.47 -8.24
CA LEU A 145 -66.09 29.47 -7.50
C LEU A 145 -64.82 28.97 -8.29
N ASP A 146 -65.04 28.65 -9.58
CA ASP A 146 -63.94 28.19 -10.45
C ASP A 146 -62.85 29.22 -10.58
N GLY A 147 -63.15 30.51 -10.62
CA GLY A 147 -62.13 31.59 -10.61
C GLY A 147 -61.31 31.63 -9.33
N ILE A 148 -62.00 31.41 -8.18
CA ILE A 148 -61.26 31.35 -6.87
C ILE A 148 -60.38 30.12 -6.78
N VAL A 149 -60.92 28.96 -7.17
CA VAL A 149 -60.16 27.68 -7.20
C VAL A 149 -58.93 27.78 -8.10
N THR A 150 -59.09 28.42 -9.28
CA THR A 150 -57.94 28.63 -10.20
C THR A 150 -56.87 29.52 -9.56
N ARG A 151 -57.28 30.59 -8.86
CA ARG A 151 -56.35 31.47 -8.15
C ARG A 151 -55.62 30.73 -7.02
N LEU A 152 -56.31 29.88 -6.26
CA LEU A 152 -55.72 29.05 -5.21
C LEU A 152 -54.75 28.02 -5.77
N LYS A 153 -55.03 27.43 -6.95
CA LYS A 153 -54.05 26.53 -7.63
C LYS A 153 -52.77 27.25 -8.06
N LEU A 154 -52.87 28.52 -8.46
CA LEU A 154 -51.64 29.32 -8.74
C LEU A 154 -50.84 29.57 -7.48
N THR A 155 -51.51 29.83 -6.35
CA THR A 155 -50.80 29.97 -5.04
C THR A 155 -50.16 28.66 -4.63
N ASP A 156 -50.80 27.50 -4.81
CA ASP A 156 -50.20 26.17 -4.55
C ASP A 156 -48.97 25.92 -5.43
N PHE A 157 -48.97 26.38 -6.68
CA PHE A 157 -47.85 26.31 -7.57
C PHE A 157 -46.65 27.19 -7.08
N ASP A 158 -46.95 28.40 -6.57
CA ASP A 158 -45.94 29.28 -5.99
C ASP A 158 -45.35 28.67 -4.71
N ASP A 159 -46.13 27.99 -3.88
CA ASP A 159 -45.68 27.24 -2.70
C ASP A 159 -44.77 26.07 -3.08
N GLN A 160 -45.11 25.30 -4.14
CA GLN A 160 -44.26 24.23 -4.65
C GLN A 160 -42.89 24.77 -5.16
N LYS A 161 -42.92 25.94 -5.82
CA LYS A 161 -41.68 26.61 -6.24
C LYS A 161 -40.85 27.03 -5.02
N ALA A 162 -41.44 27.57 -3.96
CA ALA A 162 -40.79 27.91 -2.73
C ALA A 162 -40.13 26.69 -2.04
N ASP A 163 -40.80 25.51 -2.10
CA ASP A 163 -40.21 24.24 -1.61
C ASP A 163 -38.92 23.88 -2.39
N VAL A 164 -38.89 24.03 -3.71
CA VAL A 164 -37.74 23.78 -4.56
C VAL A 164 -36.60 24.79 -4.26
N ASP A 165 -36.93 26.08 -4.19
CA ASP A 165 -35.95 27.15 -3.92
C ASP A 165 -35.31 26.97 -2.55
N PHE A 166 -36.11 26.60 -1.53
CA PHE A 166 -35.60 26.27 -0.20
C PHE A 166 -34.65 25.06 -0.25
N LYS A 167 -35.01 23.99 -0.97
CA LYS A 167 -34.16 22.81 -1.10
C LYS A 167 -32.80 23.15 -1.73
N VAL A 168 -32.79 23.92 -2.81
CA VAL A 168 -31.59 24.38 -3.50
C VAL A 168 -30.72 25.25 -2.55
N ALA A 169 -31.36 26.18 -1.80
CA ALA A 169 -30.67 27.01 -0.83
C ALA A 169 -30.02 26.16 0.29
N MET A 170 -30.75 25.17 0.82
CA MET A 170 -30.25 24.26 1.85
C MET A 170 -29.08 23.40 1.35
N GLU A 171 -29.19 22.83 0.14
CA GLU A 171 -28.11 22.06 -0.48
C GLU A 171 -26.85 22.91 -0.64
N GLY A 172 -26.97 24.17 -1.01
CA GLY A 172 -25.82 25.10 -1.09
C GLY A 172 -25.15 25.35 0.25
N LEU A 173 -25.92 25.55 1.33
CA LEU A 173 -25.40 25.75 2.68
C LEU A 173 -24.73 24.46 3.23
N GLU A 174 -25.32 23.31 2.99
CA GLU A 174 -24.76 22.00 3.39
C GLU A 174 -23.48 21.70 2.64
N LEU A 175 -23.40 21.98 1.35
CA LEU A 175 -22.18 21.85 0.56
C LEU A 175 -21.07 22.77 1.12
N LEU A 176 -21.41 24.01 1.49
CA LEU A 176 -20.45 24.92 2.12
C LEU A 176 -19.95 24.36 3.45
N ARG A 177 -20.83 23.78 4.27
CA ARG A 177 -20.49 23.13 5.53
C ARG A 177 -19.55 21.93 5.31
N ASP A 178 -19.78 21.15 4.28
CA ASP A 178 -18.91 20.02 3.93
C ASP A 178 -17.53 20.48 3.49
N LYS A 179 -17.42 21.61 2.77
CA LYS A 179 -16.14 22.23 2.41
C LYS A 179 -15.37 22.78 3.61
N MET A 180 -16.02 23.01 4.74
CA MET A 180 -15.40 23.49 5.99
C MET A 180 -14.81 22.36 6.84
N ARG A 181 -14.78 21.13 6.36
CA ARG A 181 -14.15 19.99 7.02
C ARG A 181 -13.28 19.18 6.06
N VAL A 182 -12.19 18.65 6.57
CA VAL A 182 -11.34 17.69 5.88
C VAL A 182 -11.52 16.34 6.54
N THR A 183 -12.02 15.38 5.76
CA THR A 183 -12.21 14.02 6.20
C THR A 183 -11.16 13.09 5.60
N ALA A 184 -10.86 12.00 6.31
CA ALA A 184 -9.92 10.99 5.86
C ALA A 184 -10.45 10.23 4.63
N PRO A 185 -9.75 10.21 3.49
CA PRO A 185 -10.20 9.54 2.26
C PRO A 185 -10.03 8.01 2.30
N PHE A 186 -9.22 7.48 3.22
CA PHE A 186 -8.90 6.06 3.42
C PHE A 186 -8.44 5.81 4.86
N ASP A 187 -8.27 4.55 5.25
CA ASP A 187 -7.66 4.18 6.54
C ASP A 187 -6.15 4.41 6.48
N GLY A 188 -5.61 5.15 7.45
CA GLY A 188 -4.21 5.56 7.36
C GLY A 188 -3.65 6.15 8.63
N MET A 189 -2.55 6.87 8.46
CA MET A 189 -1.81 7.55 9.53
C MET A 189 -1.41 8.96 9.10
N ILE A 190 -1.32 9.85 10.09
CA ILE A 190 -0.75 11.18 9.90
C ILE A 190 0.77 11.05 9.78
N HIS A 191 1.35 11.69 8.77
CA HIS A 191 2.81 11.72 8.60
C HIS A 191 3.49 12.51 9.71
N ASN A 192 4.78 12.27 9.97
CA ASN A 192 5.54 12.93 11.03
C ASN A 192 5.57 14.46 10.89
N ASP A 193 5.59 14.98 9.66
CA ASP A 193 5.46 16.39 9.32
C ASP A 193 4.03 16.78 8.89
N GLY A 194 3.04 15.94 9.23
CA GLY A 194 1.67 16.05 8.76
C GLY A 194 0.81 17.05 9.52
N ALA A 195 1.23 17.55 10.67
CA ALA A 195 0.52 18.58 11.42
C ALA A 195 0.84 19.96 10.84
N MET A 196 0.11 20.36 9.80
CA MET A 196 0.33 21.63 9.08
C MET A 196 -0.56 22.77 9.58
N THR A 197 -1.41 22.50 10.57
CA THR A 197 -2.29 23.47 11.21
C THR A 197 -2.54 23.09 12.67
N TRP A 198 -3.23 23.96 13.41
CA TRP A 198 -3.58 23.76 14.83
C TRP A 198 -4.92 24.41 15.15
N GLU A 199 -5.52 24.07 16.27
CA GLU A 199 -6.75 24.70 16.74
C GLU A 199 -6.57 26.19 16.96
N GLY A 200 -7.50 26.99 16.44
CA GLY A 200 -7.44 28.44 16.47
C GLY A 200 -6.69 29.10 15.30
N ALA A 201 -6.00 28.35 14.46
CA ALA A 201 -5.35 28.89 13.28
C ALA A 201 -6.36 29.42 12.26
N LEU A 202 -5.98 30.47 11.52
CA LEU A 202 -6.73 30.96 10.36
C LEU A 202 -6.19 30.27 9.10
N ILE A 203 -7.08 29.70 8.30
CA ILE A 203 -6.72 28.97 7.07
C ILE A 203 -7.43 29.58 5.88
N ASN A 204 -6.73 29.62 4.75
CA ASN A 204 -7.28 29.99 3.45
C ASN A 204 -7.74 28.76 2.66
N ALA A 205 -8.67 28.97 1.74
CA ALA A 205 -9.06 27.92 0.78
C ALA A 205 -7.85 27.48 -0.06
N GLY A 206 -7.70 26.16 -0.26
CA GLY A 206 -6.58 25.55 -0.97
C GLY A 206 -5.33 25.32 -0.11
N GLN A 207 -5.28 25.81 1.12
CA GLN A 207 -4.14 25.62 2.02
C GLN A 207 -4.03 24.17 2.49
N PRO A 208 -2.83 23.53 2.44
CA PRO A 208 -2.63 22.22 2.99
C PRO A 208 -2.76 22.26 4.52
N VAL A 209 -3.44 21.28 5.08
CA VAL A 209 -3.71 21.20 6.53
C VAL A 209 -3.12 19.96 7.17
N THR A 210 -2.95 18.89 6.39
CA THR A 210 -2.32 17.67 6.88
C THR A 210 -1.75 16.85 5.73
N LYS A 211 -0.74 16.05 6.05
CA LYS A 211 -0.13 15.07 5.15
C LYS A 211 -0.35 13.68 5.70
N VAL A 212 -0.93 12.83 4.89
CA VAL A 212 -1.40 11.50 5.30
C VAL A 212 -0.88 10.42 4.37
N PHE A 213 -0.87 9.18 4.84
CA PHE A 213 -0.57 8.01 4.03
C PHE A 213 -1.43 6.81 4.44
N ALA A 214 -1.72 5.93 3.48
CA ALA A 214 -2.51 4.73 3.73
C ALA A 214 -1.77 3.77 4.67
N ARG A 215 -2.52 3.01 5.49
CA ARG A 215 -1.96 1.94 6.33
C ARG A 215 -1.40 0.79 5.50
N ARG A 216 -2.01 0.51 4.36
CA ARG A 216 -1.53 -0.53 3.43
C ARG A 216 -0.15 -0.17 2.89
N ARG A 217 0.74 -1.17 2.84
CA ARG A 217 2.10 -1.03 2.33
C ARG A 217 2.26 -1.76 1.01
N VAL A 218 3.05 -1.18 0.15
CA VAL A 218 3.56 -1.80 -1.07
C VAL A 218 5.07 -1.86 -0.94
N VAL A 219 5.64 -3.05 -1.08
CA VAL A 219 7.09 -3.21 -1.04
C VAL A 219 7.58 -3.29 -2.48
N GLU A 220 8.37 -2.30 -2.86
CA GLU A 220 8.94 -2.16 -4.19
C GLU A 220 10.38 -2.64 -4.21
N ALA A 221 10.68 -3.64 -5.02
CA ALA A 221 12.01 -4.09 -5.30
C ALA A 221 12.53 -3.46 -6.60
N LYS A 222 13.76 -2.97 -6.59
CA LYS A 222 14.46 -2.44 -7.78
C LYS A 222 15.45 -3.48 -8.25
N ILE A 223 15.23 -4.00 -9.46
CA ILE A 223 15.98 -5.09 -10.08
C ILE A 223 16.69 -4.56 -11.33
N SER A 224 17.93 -4.99 -11.56
CA SER A 224 18.67 -4.62 -12.78
C SER A 224 18.00 -5.18 -14.04
N GLU A 225 18.17 -4.53 -15.17
CA GLU A 225 17.63 -4.94 -16.45
C GLU A 225 18.04 -6.37 -16.83
N GLU A 226 19.31 -6.72 -16.66
CA GLU A 226 19.85 -8.07 -16.95
C GLU A 226 19.12 -9.18 -16.19
N SER A 227 18.66 -8.87 -14.97
CA SER A 227 18.01 -9.85 -14.09
C SER A 227 16.49 -9.85 -14.21
N PHE A 228 15.89 -8.76 -14.68
CA PHE A 228 14.44 -8.59 -14.70
C PHE A 228 13.72 -9.63 -15.58
N GLY A 229 14.29 -9.97 -16.75
CA GLY A 229 13.72 -10.98 -17.65
C GLY A 229 13.58 -12.38 -17.04
N ARG A 230 14.27 -12.65 -15.93
CA ARG A 230 14.24 -13.92 -15.19
C ARG A 230 13.19 -13.94 -14.08
N VAL A 231 12.70 -12.76 -13.65
CA VAL A 231 11.70 -12.63 -12.60
C VAL A 231 10.31 -12.83 -13.14
N LYS A 232 9.50 -13.66 -12.47
CA LYS A 232 8.12 -13.99 -12.85
C LYS A 232 7.17 -13.78 -11.65
N LEU A 233 5.90 -13.57 -11.97
CA LEU A 233 4.83 -13.51 -10.97
C LEU A 233 4.77 -14.81 -10.14
N GLY A 234 4.50 -14.69 -8.85
CA GLY A 234 4.37 -15.82 -7.94
C GLY A 234 5.69 -16.39 -7.41
N GLN A 235 6.85 -15.92 -7.88
CA GLN A 235 8.13 -16.38 -7.36
C GLN A 235 8.30 -16.01 -5.90
N PRO A 236 8.83 -16.91 -5.06
CA PRO A 236 9.11 -16.63 -3.68
C PRO A 236 10.30 -15.68 -3.55
N ALA A 237 10.20 -14.74 -2.62
CA ALA A 237 11.23 -13.78 -2.32
C ALA A 237 11.46 -13.72 -0.80
N ARG A 238 12.63 -13.26 -0.41
CA ARG A 238 12.98 -12.97 0.98
C ARG A 238 13.53 -11.55 1.07
N ILE A 239 12.99 -10.77 1.98
CA ILE A 239 13.34 -9.37 2.18
C ILE A 239 14.06 -9.23 3.52
N ARG A 240 15.11 -8.42 3.54
CA ARG A 240 15.80 -7.98 4.74
C ARG A 240 15.75 -6.46 4.79
N LEU A 241 14.98 -5.91 5.73
CA LEU A 241 14.93 -4.47 5.95
C LEU A 241 16.04 -4.04 6.90
N LEU A 242 16.72 -2.94 6.60
CA LEU A 242 17.83 -2.45 7.41
C LEU A 242 17.41 -2.12 8.85
N THR A 243 16.19 -1.65 9.04
CA THR A 243 15.59 -1.32 10.34
C THR A 243 15.56 -2.53 11.30
N TYR A 244 15.48 -3.76 10.77
CA TYR A 244 15.33 -5.00 11.56
C TYR A 244 16.62 -5.86 11.56
N GLY A 245 17.76 -5.30 11.15
CA GLY A 245 19.05 -5.98 11.20
C GLY A 245 19.09 -7.27 10.38
N THR A 246 19.16 -8.42 11.06
CA THR A 246 19.25 -9.76 10.43
C THR A 246 17.90 -10.42 10.18
N GLN A 247 16.79 -9.86 10.68
CA GLN A 247 15.46 -10.41 10.47
C GLN A 247 15.08 -10.36 8.99
N THR A 248 14.51 -11.46 8.52
CA THR A 248 14.02 -11.57 7.13
C THR A 248 12.52 -11.80 7.10
N PHE A 249 11.86 -11.28 6.08
CA PHE A 249 10.44 -11.46 5.84
C PHE A 249 10.24 -12.24 4.55
N ASP A 250 9.37 -13.24 4.58
CA ASP A 250 8.97 -13.95 3.38
C ASP A 250 8.02 -13.10 2.55
N ALA A 251 8.21 -13.14 1.24
CA ALA A 251 7.44 -12.37 0.28
C ALA A 251 7.20 -13.18 -1.01
N THR A 252 6.30 -12.66 -1.84
CA THR A 252 6.00 -13.23 -3.15
C THR A 252 5.91 -12.11 -4.18
N VAL A 253 6.43 -12.35 -5.38
CA VAL A 253 6.32 -11.40 -6.51
C VAL A 253 4.85 -11.27 -6.90
N SER A 254 4.27 -10.09 -6.70
CA SER A 254 2.85 -9.81 -6.95
C SER A 254 2.59 -9.03 -8.24
N LYS A 255 3.54 -8.18 -8.68
CA LYS A 255 3.41 -7.37 -9.90
C LYS A 255 4.78 -7.03 -10.48
N LEU A 256 4.85 -7.03 -11.80
CA LEU A 256 6.03 -6.57 -12.55
C LEU A 256 5.65 -5.28 -13.29
N LEU A 257 6.45 -4.23 -13.11
CA LEU A 257 6.27 -2.97 -13.84
C LEU A 257 7.27 -2.95 -15.01
N PRO A 258 6.80 -2.92 -16.28
CA PRO A 258 7.66 -3.07 -17.45
C PRO A 258 8.38 -1.76 -17.84
N SER A 259 8.41 -0.78 -16.95
CA SER A 259 9.09 0.49 -17.16
C SER A 259 10.32 0.57 -16.24
N ALA A 260 11.47 0.87 -16.83
CA ALA A 260 12.69 1.16 -16.08
C ALA A 260 12.67 2.58 -15.51
N ASP A 261 13.35 2.78 -14.39
CA ASP A 261 13.67 4.09 -13.86
C ASP A 261 14.91 4.71 -14.57
N ASP A 262 15.26 5.95 -14.23
CA ASP A 262 16.41 6.66 -14.82
C ASP A 262 17.76 5.93 -14.59
N ALA A 263 17.82 5.02 -13.63
CA ALA A 263 18.98 4.19 -13.36
C ALA A 263 18.90 2.80 -14.02
N GLN A 264 18.03 2.61 -15.01
CA GLN A 264 17.80 1.36 -15.75
C GLN A 264 17.41 0.18 -14.85
N ARG A 265 16.67 0.45 -13.78
CA ARG A 265 16.17 -0.57 -12.88
C ARG A 265 14.66 -0.72 -13.04
N PHE A 266 14.21 -1.96 -13.09
CA PHE A 266 12.80 -2.31 -13.16
C PHE A 266 12.21 -2.46 -11.76
N THR A 267 10.95 -2.09 -11.61
CA THR A 267 10.25 -2.19 -10.35
C THR A 267 9.42 -3.44 -10.29
N VAL A 268 9.56 -4.18 -9.20
CA VAL A 268 8.80 -5.38 -8.88
C VAL A 268 8.08 -5.15 -7.54
N HIS A 269 6.75 -5.31 -7.52
CA HIS A 269 6.00 -5.27 -6.28
C HIS A 269 6.01 -6.63 -5.61
N LEU A 270 6.19 -6.61 -4.31
CA LEU A 270 6.25 -7.79 -3.46
C LEU A 270 5.09 -7.78 -2.47
N ASP A 271 4.39 -8.91 -2.37
CA ASP A 271 3.44 -9.17 -1.30
C ASP A 271 4.19 -9.80 -0.13
N VAL A 272 4.26 -9.09 0.98
CA VAL A 272 5.07 -9.44 2.15
C VAL A 272 4.21 -10.00 3.26
N LYS A 273 4.59 -11.15 3.80
CA LYS A 273 3.93 -11.78 4.95
C LYS A 273 4.42 -11.15 6.25
N ALA A 274 4.00 -9.92 6.50
CA ALA A 274 4.32 -9.18 7.73
C ALA A 274 3.15 -8.27 8.11
N ASP A 275 3.08 -7.88 9.37
CA ASP A 275 2.13 -6.85 9.80
C ASP A 275 2.51 -5.50 9.13
N PRO A 276 1.55 -4.77 8.54
CA PRO A 276 1.81 -3.45 7.98
C PRO A 276 2.51 -2.48 8.92
N ASP A 277 2.29 -2.60 10.23
CA ASP A 277 2.93 -1.75 11.24
C ASP A 277 4.43 -2.07 11.44
N GLN A 278 4.87 -3.28 11.06
CA GLN A 278 6.29 -3.65 10.98
C GLN A 278 6.98 -3.14 9.72
N LEU A 279 6.20 -2.73 8.71
CA LEU A 279 6.71 -2.22 7.44
C LEU A 279 6.66 -0.68 7.45
N GLY A 280 7.59 -0.05 8.16
CA GLY A 280 7.68 1.42 8.20
C GLY A 280 7.82 2.02 6.80
N PRO A 281 7.00 3.04 6.42
CA PRO A 281 7.16 3.71 5.13
C PRO A 281 8.57 4.25 4.97
N LEU A 282 9.09 4.24 3.74
CA LEU A 282 10.45 4.63 3.37
C LEU A 282 11.57 3.77 3.96
N SER A 283 11.25 2.69 4.70
CA SER A 283 12.26 1.71 5.09
C SER A 283 12.89 1.09 3.86
N THR A 284 14.22 0.94 3.89
CA THR A 284 15.02 0.37 2.80
C THR A 284 15.61 -0.96 3.20
N GLY A 285 16.01 -1.75 2.22
CA GLY A 285 16.61 -3.05 2.46
C GLY A 285 17.04 -3.76 1.18
N GLU A 286 17.16 -5.06 1.29
CA GLU A 286 17.55 -5.94 0.21
C GLU A 286 16.50 -7.03 -0.02
N VAL A 287 16.36 -7.45 -1.25
CA VAL A 287 15.53 -8.61 -1.62
C VAL A 287 16.36 -9.67 -2.31
N THR A 288 16.03 -10.91 -2.04
CA THR A 288 16.48 -12.07 -2.80
C THR A 288 15.25 -12.80 -3.34
N ILE A 289 15.06 -12.76 -4.66
CA ILE A 289 13.97 -13.43 -5.38
C ILE A 289 14.52 -14.77 -5.88
N THR A 290 13.90 -15.88 -5.49
CA THR A 290 14.27 -17.21 -5.97
C THR A 290 13.65 -17.42 -7.35
N VAL A 291 14.50 -17.49 -8.37
CA VAL A 291 14.09 -17.68 -9.76
C VAL A 291 13.88 -19.16 -10.06
N ASP A 292 14.80 -20.01 -9.62
CA ASP A 292 14.75 -21.45 -9.83
C ASP A 292 15.37 -22.23 -8.67
N ARG A 293 14.94 -23.49 -8.51
CA ARG A 293 15.49 -24.42 -7.51
C ARG A 293 15.69 -25.76 -8.20
N ILE A 294 16.93 -26.16 -8.38
CA ILE A 294 17.30 -27.41 -9.00
C ILE A 294 17.83 -28.36 -7.92
N PRO A 295 17.04 -29.34 -7.49
CA PRO A 295 17.49 -30.28 -6.46
C PRO A 295 18.58 -31.19 -6.97
N ASP A 296 19.27 -31.88 -6.06
CA ASP A 296 20.21 -32.95 -6.33
C ASP A 296 21.39 -32.57 -7.22
N GLN A 297 21.92 -31.34 -7.04
CA GLN A 297 23.08 -30.83 -7.78
C GLN A 297 24.36 -30.98 -6.99
N ILE A 298 25.47 -31.22 -7.69
CA ILE A 298 26.82 -31.18 -7.07
C ILE A 298 27.14 -29.73 -6.71
N MET A 299 27.41 -29.46 -5.43
CA MET A 299 27.69 -28.13 -4.92
C MET A 299 29.05 -28.06 -4.25
N VAL A 300 29.76 -26.97 -4.48
CA VAL A 300 31.01 -26.63 -3.79
C VAL A 300 30.91 -25.24 -3.21
N LEU A 301 31.76 -24.97 -2.19
CA LEU A 301 31.84 -23.59 -1.67
C LEU A 301 32.41 -22.67 -2.75
N ARG A 302 31.77 -21.51 -2.96
CA ARG A 302 32.25 -20.54 -3.95
C ARG A 302 33.69 -20.12 -3.73
N ARG A 303 34.14 -20.00 -2.46
CA ARG A 303 35.51 -19.67 -2.10
C ARG A 303 36.55 -20.74 -2.43
N SER A 304 36.12 -21.98 -2.75
CA SER A 304 37.06 -23.04 -3.20
C SER A 304 37.41 -22.94 -4.68
N ILE A 305 36.71 -22.06 -5.43
CA ILE A 305 36.94 -21.84 -6.86
C ILE A 305 37.91 -20.67 -7.04
N PHE A 306 38.98 -20.90 -7.80
CA PHE A 306 39.92 -19.85 -8.21
C PHE A 306 40.04 -19.83 -9.75
N ASP A 307 40.62 -18.78 -10.30
CA ASP A 307 40.75 -18.56 -11.74
C ASP A 307 39.43 -18.78 -12.49
N SER A 308 38.30 -18.38 -11.91
CA SER A 308 36.93 -18.48 -12.42
C SER A 308 36.33 -19.90 -12.44
N ASN A 309 37.11 -20.95 -12.65
CA ASN A 309 36.55 -22.30 -12.83
C ASN A 309 37.52 -23.44 -12.38
N LYS A 310 38.53 -23.17 -11.59
CA LYS A 310 39.45 -24.18 -11.11
C LYS A 310 39.24 -24.46 -9.63
N VAL A 311 39.53 -25.71 -9.23
CA VAL A 311 39.58 -26.13 -7.82
C VAL A 311 40.80 -27.01 -7.57
N TYR A 312 41.18 -27.11 -6.31
CA TYR A 312 42.08 -28.14 -5.84
C TYR A 312 41.33 -29.27 -5.16
N VAL A 313 41.51 -30.48 -5.67
CA VAL A 313 40.99 -31.73 -5.11
C VAL A 313 42.14 -32.48 -4.42
N VAL A 314 41.88 -33.06 -3.26
CA VAL A 314 42.87 -33.94 -2.63
C VAL A 314 42.54 -35.39 -2.94
N LYS A 315 43.41 -36.07 -3.70
CA LYS A 315 43.33 -37.47 -4.01
C LYS A 315 44.60 -38.18 -3.58
N ASP A 316 44.48 -39.29 -2.83
CA ASP A 316 45.60 -40.06 -2.29
C ASP A 316 46.68 -39.19 -1.55
N GLY A 317 46.22 -38.18 -0.83
CA GLY A 317 47.08 -37.25 -0.10
C GLY A 317 47.89 -36.28 -0.97
N ARG A 318 47.52 -36.11 -2.24
CA ARG A 318 48.11 -35.16 -3.19
C ARG A 318 47.09 -34.19 -3.72
N VAL A 319 47.50 -32.96 -3.97
CA VAL A 319 46.71 -31.91 -4.58
C VAL A 319 46.65 -32.11 -6.09
N GLU A 320 45.46 -32.20 -6.63
CA GLU A 320 45.19 -32.28 -8.06
C GLU A 320 44.41 -31.00 -8.46
N ARG A 321 44.89 -30.26 -9.45
CA ARG A 321 44.16 -29.12 -10.03
C ARG A 321 43.17 -29.61 -11.06
N ARG A 322 41.93 -29.21 -10.89
CA ARG A 322 40.84 -29.64 -11.79
C ARG A 322 40.04 -28.45 -12.30
N THR A 323 39.71 -28.48 -13.59
CA THR A 323 38.84 -27.49 -14.22
C THR A 323 37.39 -27.94 -14.15
N LEU A 324 36.52 -27.04 -13.78
CA LEU A 324 35.07 -27.27 -13.61
C LEU A 324 34.26 -26.62 -14.71
N GLU A 325 33.14 -27.25 -15.04
CA GLU A 325 32.02 -26.59 -15.70
C GLU A 325 31.07 -26.09 -14.61
N VAL A 326 31.16 -24.78 -14.31
CA VAL A 326 30.37 -24.15 -13.24
C VAL A 326 29.00 -23.76 -13.80
N GLY A 327 27.94 -24.02 -13.05
CA GLY A 327 26.58 -23.64 -13.36
C GLY A 327 26.13 -22.41 -12.54
N ILE A 328 25.05 -22.57 -11.78
CA ILE A 328 24.50 -21.52 -10.92
C ILE A 328 25.51 -21.21 -9.80
N VAL A 329 25.81 -19.93 -9.65
CA VAL A 329 26.68 -19.40 -8.58
C VAL A 329 25.82 -18.56 -7.64
N SER A 330 25.73 -19.00 -6.39
CA SER A 330 25.10 -18.23 -5.30
C SER A 330 26.14 -17.54 -4.43
N LEU A 331 25.70 -16.86 -3.37
CA LEU A 331 26.60 -16.12 -2.48
C LEU A 331 27.70 -17.02 -1.88
N ASN A 332 27.34 -18.21 -1.38
CA ASN A 332 28.24 -19.10 -0.65
C ASN A 332 28.64 -20.35 -1.44
N ASN A 333 27.82 -20.79 -2.38
CA ASN A 333 27.99 -22.06 -3.09
C ASN A 333 27.94 -21.87 -4.61
N ALA A 334 28.55 -22.79 -5.33
CA ALA A 334 28.49 -22.87 -6.78
C ALA A 334 28.10 -24.28 -7.21
N GLN A 335 27.20 -24.37 -8.17
CA GLN A 335 26.84 -25.63 -8.84
C GLN A 335 27.95 -26.06 -9.76
N VAL A 336 28.30 -27.35 -9.70
CA VAL A 336 29.24 -27.98 -10.62
C VAL A 336 28.49 -28.91 -11.55
N ARG A 337 28.50 -28.61 -12.84
CA ARG A 337 27.87 -29.44 -13.89
C ARG A 337 28.77 -30.61 -14.27
N LYS A 338 30.11 -30.34 -14.35
CA LYS A 338 31.11 -31.36 -14.66
C LYS A 338 32.44 -31.06 -13.98
N GLY A 339 33.22 -32.11 -13.72
CA GLY A 339 34.59 -31.98 -13.20
C GLY A 339 34.77 -32.48 -11.75
N LEU A 340 33.68 -32.76 -11.02
CA LEU A 340 33.74 -33.32 -9.66
C LEU A 340 32.71 -34.45 -9.49
N ALA A 341 33.08 -35.38 -8.60
CA ALA A 341 32.19 -36.44 -8.13
C ALA A 341 31.83 -36.21 -6.64
N VAL A 342 30.68 -36.76 -6.24
CA VAL A 342 30.24 -36.73 -4.84
C VAL A 342 31.25 -37.50 -3.97
N GLY A 343 31.60 -36.93 -2.82
CA GLY A 343 32.57 -37.48 -1.86
C GLY A 343 34.02 -37.06 -2.11
N GLU A 344 34.37 -36.42 -3.22
CA GLU A 344 35.71 -35.85 -3.41
C GLU A 344 35.98 -34.72 -2.42
N LEU A 345 37.23 -34.62 -1.99
CA LEU A 345 37.67 -33.59 -1.01
C LEU A 345 38.22 -32.37 -1.73
N VAL A 346 37.57 -31.25 -1.64
CA VAL A 346 37.94 -29.98 -2.25
C VAL A 346 38.57 -29.07 -1.20
N ILE A 347 39.70 -28.45 -1.50
CA ILE A 347 40.35 -27.46 -0.62
C ILE A 347 39.54 -26.19 -0.59
N VAL A 348 39.26 -25.69 0.61
CA VAL A 348 38.33 -24.56 0.80
C VAL A 348 38.94 -23.32 1.41
N ASP A 349 40.23 -23.34 1.71
CA ASP A 349 40.94 -22.23 2.39
C ASP A 349 42.38 -22.14 1.92
N ARG A 350 42.96 -20.94 1.93
CA ARG A 350 44.38 -20.67 1.58
C ARG A 350 44.83 -21.28 0.26
N LEU A 351 43.99 -21.14 -0.80
CA LEU A 351 44.24 -21.80 -2.09
C LEU A 351 45.57 -21.42 -2.74
N GLU A 352 46.10 -20.22 -2.45
CA GLU A 352 47.36 -19.67 -2.93
C GLU A 352 48.59 -20.40 -2.40
N GLU A 353 48.48 -21.14 -1.29
CA GLU A 353 49.58 -21.88 -0.67
C GLU A 353 49.80 -23.25 -1.32
N PHE A 354 48.82 -23.75 -2.11
CA PHE A 354 48.87 -25.09 -2.67
C PHE A 354 49.26 -25.09 -4.15
N ARG A 355 49.98 -26.17 -4.52
CA ARG A 355 50.41 -26.42 -5.90
C ARG A 355 50.01 -27.83 -6.32
N GLU A 356 49.83 -28.01 -7.62
CA GLU A 356 49.55 -29.32 -8.21
C GLU A 356 50.64 -30.34 -7.88
N GLY A 357 50.27 -31.55 -7.48
CA GLY A 357 51.17 -32.61 -7.08
C GLY A 357 51.69 -32.56 -5.63
N GLN A 358 51.46 -31.45 -4.91
CA GLN A 358 51.89 -31.26 -3.54
C GLN A 358 51.28 -32.31 -2.59
N ARG A 359 52.07 -32.88 -1.69
CA ARG A 359 51.56 -33.78 -0.64
C ARG A 359 51.04 -32.97 0.53
N VAL A 360 49.82 -33.25 0.96
CA VAL A 360 49.12 -32.51 2.04
C VAL A 360 48.53 -33.48 3.07
N ARG A 361 48.34 -32.98 4.29
CA ARG A 361 47.41 -33.59 5.26
C ARG A 361 46.06 -32.95 5.10
N THR A 362 45.00 -33.74 5.25
CA THR A 362 43.64 -33.25 5.15
C THR A 362 43.02 -33.03 6.51
N GLU A 363 42.41 -31.86 6.71
CA GLU A 363 41.53 -31.54 7.82
C GLU A 363 40.14 -31.31 7.24
N VAL A 364 39.19 -32.20 7.54
CA VAL A 364 37.81 -32.05 7.03
C VAL A 364 37.08 -31.00 7.85
N VAL A 365 36.56 -29.99 7.15
CA VAL A 365 35.68 -28.97 7.73
C VAL A 365 34.23 -29.25 7.33
N PHE A 366 33.33 -29.10 8.30
CA PHE A 366 31.89 -29.38 8.13
C PHE A 366 31.11 -28.17 7.59
#